data_b15bac3d684479e4e2439a0843735ca9
#
_entry.id   b15bac3d684479e4e2439a0843735ca9
#
_cell.length_a   1.000
_cell.length_b   1.000
_cell.length_c   1.000
_cell.angle_alpha   90.00
_cell.angle_beta   90.00
_cell.angle_gamma   90.00
#
_symmetry.space_group_name_H-M   'P 1'
#
loop_
_entity.id
_entity.type
_entity.pdbx_description
1 polymer ?
#
loop_
_entity_poly.entity_id
_entity_poly.type
_entity_poly.pdbx_seq_one_letter_code
_entity_poly.pdbx_strand_id
1 'polypeptide(L)'
;GTERFPMDAFLPPHEFMLKTLAGEGVVFDEILIDESMPGDGSPRRKPGIGMVETYLNEMLDRENSYVIGDRLTDMQLAENMGIRGIFFGEEEGEGLPIVLSTGSWGKIVSFLKQGSRQAIRVRTTAETAVRVALDLNGTGQGEVKTGIAFFDHMLEQVVRHGEVDLVISVKGDLQVDEHHTIEDTAIVLGQCFSEALGGKKGIGRYGFALPMDEARAEVLLDLGGRSWLEWNAAFSREYVGDFPTEMTKHFFASFCQGAKCNLHVAAKGENTHHVIEAIFKAFARSLRMAVRQEAGGRIPSTKGRMD
;
A
#
# COMPACT_ATOMS: atom_id res chain seq x y z
N GLY A 1 -2.21 2.76 42.30
CA GLY A 1 -1.02 2.01 42.71
C GLY A 1 -1.41 0.70 43.37
N THR A 2 -0.49 -0.24 43.35
CA THR A 2 -0.64 -1.54 44.02
C THR A 2 0.28 -1.61 45.22
N GLU A 3 0.09 -2.57 46.13
CA GLU A 3 1.07 -2.80 47.21
C GLU A 3 2.51 -3.05 46.71
N ARG A 4 2.64 -3.66 45.49
CA ARG A 4 3.94 -3.91 44.85
C ARG A 4 4.47 -2.70 44.07
N PHE A 5 3.60 -1.78 43.65
CA PHE A 5 3.96 -0.57 42.92
C PHE A 5 3.04 0.58 43.36
N PRO A 6 3.27 1.18 44.49
CA PRO A 6 2.46 2.27 45.04
C PRO A 6 2.61 3.54 44.20
N MET A 7 1.66 4.47 44.29
CA MET A 7 1.66 5.73 43.53
C MET A 7 2.92 6.56 43.77
N ASP A 8 3.43 6.57 44.98
CA ASP A 8 4.68 7.27 45.37
C ASP A 8 5.91 6.74 44.60
N ALA A 9 5.89 5.46 44.20
CA ALA A 9 6.93 4.88 43.37
C ALA A 9 6.70 5.10 41.86
N PHE A 10 5.41 5.27 41.46
CA PHE A 10 5.03 5.50 40.07
C PHE A 10 5.23 6.95 39.64
N LEU A 11 4.78 7.91 40.44
CA LEU A 11 4.73 9.32 40.04
C LEU A 11 6.10 9.93 39.69
N PRO A 12 7.17 9.75 40.48
CA PRO A 12 8.46 10.41 40.16
C PRO A 12 9.05 9.99 38.80
N PRO A 13 9.16 8.68 38.45
CA PRO A 13 9.64 8.30 37.13
C PRO A 13 8.71 8.70 36.00
N HIS A 14 7.40 8.71 36.23
CA HIS A 14 6.42 9.16 35.25
C HIS A 14 6.57 10.66 34.94
N GLU A 15 6.64 11.50 35.96
CA GLU A 15 6.87 12.94 35.80
C GLU A 15 8.21 13.25 35.15
N PHE A 16 9.27 12.51 35.51
CA PHE A 16 10.58 12.66 34.89
C PHE A 16 10.52 12.31 33.38
N MET A 17 9.84 11.23 33.01
CA MET A 17 9.61 10.85 31.62
C MET A 17 8.88 11.95 30.85
N LEU A 18 7.77 12.46 31.38
CA LEU A 18 6.97 13.53 30.75
C LEU A 18 7.79 14.80 30.58
N LYS A 19 8.57 15.18 31.59
CA LYS A 19 9.46 16.35 31.53
C LYS A 19 10.54 16.19 30.47
N THR A 20 11.10 14.99 30.34
CA THR A 20 12.11 14.68 29.31
C THR A 20 11.50 14.81 27.91
N LEU A 21 10.33 14.19 27.69
CA LEU A 21 9.60 14.28 26.42
C LEU A 21 9.22 15.73 26.06
N ALA A 22 8.74 16.50 27.05
CA ALA A 22 8.44 17.92 26.84
C ALA A 22 9.69 18.74 26.47
N GLY A 23 10.86 18.40 27.03
CA GLY A 23 12.14 19.01 26.65
C GLY A 23 12.53 18.76 25.19
N GLU A 24 12.09 17.64 24.62
CA GLU A 24 12.26 17.30 23.19
C GLU A 24 11.10 17.80 22.31
N GLY A 25 10.19 18.59 22.86
CA GLY A 25 9.05 19.15 22.13
C GLY A 25 7.85 18.21 21.99
N VAL A 26 7.83 17.07 22.68
CA VAL A 26 6.70 16.14 22.69
C VAL A 26 5.74 16.52 23.80
N VAL A 27 4.54 16.99 23.42
CA VAL A 27 3.45 17.36 24.33
C VAL A 27 2.24 16.48 24.04
N PHE A 28 1.64 15.95 25.10
CA PHE A 28 0.41 15.13 25.01
C PHE A 28 -0.79 16.03 25.29
N ASP A 29 -1.85 15.89 24.49
CA ASP A 29 -3.13 16.60 24.70
C ASP A 29 -3.80 16.13 25.99
N GLU A 30 -3.71 14.81 26.27
CA GLU A 30 -4.22 14.21 27.50
C GLU A 30 -3.41 12.98 27.90
N ILE A 31 -3.34 12.72 29.21
CA ILE A 31 -2.69 11.56 29.80
C ILE A 31 -3.70 10.85 30.69
N LEU A 32 -4.07 9.63 30.28
CA LEU A 32 -5.08 8.81 30.96
C LEU A 32 -4.40 7.65 31.68
N ILE A 33 -4.60 7.54 32.99
CA ILE A 33 -4.02 6.50 33.82
C ILE A 33 -5.16 5.69 34.46
N ASP A 34 -5.18 4.39 34.22
CA ASP A 34 -6.10 3.45 34.87
C ASP A 34 -5.41 2.82 36.10
N GLU A 35 -6.02 3.00 37.26
CA GLU A 35 -5.51 2.48 38.53
C GLU A 35 -6.16 1.14 38.94
N SER A 36 -7.08 0.60 38.12
CA SER A 36 -7.81 -0.64 38.42
C SER A 36 -6.92 -1.88 38.29
N MET A 37 -7.26 -2.91 39.06
CA MET A 37 -6.55 -4.21 39.04
C MET A 37 -7.15 -5.16 38.00
N PRO A 38 -6.38 -6.19 37.53
CA PRO A 38 -6.86 -7.19 36.58
C PRO A 38 -8.00 -8.01 37.15
N GLY A 39 -8.90 -7.77 37.76
CA GLY A 39 -10.03 -8.54 38.36
C GLY A 39 -11.19 -7.64 38.75
N ASP A 40 -10.99 -6.33 38.71
CA ASP A 40 -11.96 -5.34 39.14
C ASP A 40 -13.15 -5.20 38.16
N GLY A 41 -13.02 -5.75 36.92
CA GLY A 41 -14.05 -5.62 35.90
C GLY A 41 -14.26 -4.17 35.43
N SER A 42 -13.26 -3.30 35.65
CA SER A 42 -13.35 -1.88 35.33
C SER A 42 -13.47 -1.66 33.82
N PRO A 43 -14.48 -0.91 33.34
CA PRO A 43 -14.59 -0.54 31.93
C PRO A 43 -13.46 0.42 31.47
N ARG A 44 -12.70 0.99 32.41
CA ARG A 44 -11.59 1.89 32.16
C ARG A 44 -10.31 1.12 31.77
N ARG A 45 -10.21 -0.16 32.22
CA ARG A 45 -9.04 -1.00 31.92
C ARG A 45 -9.13 -1.58 30.52
N LYS A 46 -8.02 -1.49 29.78
CA LYS A 46 -7.91 -2.10 28.44
C LYS A 46 -8.24 -3.60 28.48
N PRO A 47 -9.08 -4.13 27.56
CA PRO A 47 -9.57 -3.51 26.32
C PRO A 47 -10.85 -2.64 26.45
N GLY A 48 -11.31 -2.31 27.65
CA GLY A 48 -12.45 -1.41 27.85
C GLY A 48 -12.18 0.02 27.36
N ILE A 49 -13.23 0.68 26.86
CA ILE A 49 -13.15 2.02 26.24
C ILE A 49 -13.45 3.15 27.24
N GLY A 50 -13.73 2.86 28.50
CA GLY A 50 -14.25 3.83 29.48
C GLY A 50 -13.37 5.06 29.73
N MET A 51 -12.06 5.01 29.43
CA MET A 51 -11.19 6.20 29.49
C MET A 51 -11.21 7.03 28.22
N VAL A 52 -11.60 6.46 27.09
CA VAL A 52 -11.52 7.09 25.76
C VAL A 52 -12.91 7.33 25.15
N GLU A 53 -13.97 7.01 25.85
CA GLU A 53 -15.34 7.08 25.36
C GLU A 53 -15.73 8.48 24.88
N THR A 54 -15.23 9.52 25.54
CA THR A 54 -15.47 10.92 25.16
C THR A 54 -14.91 11.30 23.81
N TYR A 55 -13.92 10.57 23.29
CA TYR A 55 -13.32 10.79 21.98
C TYR A 55 -14.05 10.03 20.86
N LEU A 56 -14.92 9.07 21.19
CA LEU A 56 -15.63 8.22 20.22
C LEU A 56 -16.87 8.90 19.62
N ASN A 57 -16.73 10.15 19.23
CA ASN A 57 -17.79 10.95 18.62
C ASN A 57 -17.63 11.02 17.09
N GLU A 58 -18.53 11.73 16.40
CA GLU A 58 -18.53 11.90 14.95
C GLU A 58 -17.30 12.65 14.40
N MET A 59 -16.58 13.38 15.25
CA MET A 59 -15.38 14.13 14.85
C MET A 59 -14.11 13.25 14.86
N LEU A 60 -14.17 12.02 15.39
CA LEU A 60 -13.04 11.11 15.35
C LEU A 60 -12.76 10.66 13.91
N ASP A 61 -11.60 11.03 13.39
CA ASP A 61 -11.10 10.51 12.11
C ASP A 61 -10.65 9.06 12.29
N ARG A 62 -11.61 8.12 12.13
CA ARG A 62 -11.37 6.69 12.36
C ARG A 62 -10.36 6.09 11.38
N GLU A 63 -10.25 6.65 10.19
CA GLU A 63 -9.32 6.17 9.14
C GLU A 63 -7.87 6.54 9.46
N ASN A 64 -7.63 7.67 10.12
CA ASN A 64 -6.29 8.17 10.43
C ASN A 64 -5.97 8.13 11.94
N SER A 65 -6.80 7.46 12.75
CA SER A 65 -6.56 7.24 14.18
C SER A 65 -6.03 5.84 14.45
N TYR A 66 -5.10 5.74 15.40
CA TYR A 66 -4.42 4.49 15.72
C TYR A 66 -4.27 4.30 17.22
N VAL A 67 -4.43 3.06 17.69
CA VAL A 67 -3.87 2.62 18.99
C VAL A 67 -2.50 2.00 18.72
N ILE A 68 -1.46 2.46 19.43
CA ILE A 68 -0.12 1.87 19.38
C ILE A 68 0.13 1.21 20.74
N GLY A 69 0.47 -0.08 20.76
CA GLY A 69 0.71 -0.81 21.99
C GLY A 69 1.47 -2.12 21.78
N ASP A 70 1.96 -2.68 22.88
CA ASP A 70 2.78 -3.89 22.93
C ASP A 70 2.02 -5.13 23.43
N ARG A 71 0.70 -5.00 23.62
CA ARG A 71 -0.17 -6.08 24.12
C ARG A 71 -1.39 -6.28 23.23
N LEU A 72 -1.86 -7.51 23.17
CA LEU A 72 -3.11 -7.81 22.42
C LEU A 72 -4.31 -7.05 22.97
N THR A 73 -4.33 -6.72 24.28
CA THR A 73 -5.38 -5.87 24.86
C THR A 73 -5.39 -4.44 24.33
N ASP A 74 -4.26 -3.94 23.79
CA ASP A 74 -4.22 -2.65 23.08
C ASP A 74 -4.90 -2.77 21.72
N MET A 75 -4.68 -3.88 21.04
CA MET A 75 -5.30 -4.17 19.75
C MET A 75 -6.80 -4.43 19.86
N GLN A 76 -7.23 -5.10 20.94
CA GLN A 76 -8.64 -5.24 21.29
C GLN A 76 -9.28 -3.89 21.66
N LEU A 77 -8.53 -2.99 22.28
CA LEU A 77 -8.99 -1.60 22.49
C LEU A 77 -9.21 -0.90 21.17
N ALA A 78 -8.29 -1.03 20.20
CA ALA A 78 -8.46 -0.46 18.86
C ALA A 78 -9.72 -1.01 18.17
N GLU A 79 -9.98 -2.31 18.28
CA GLU A 79 -11.20 -2.94 17.77
C GLU A 79 -12.46 -2.35 18.42
N ASN A 80 -12.48 -2.25 19.76
CA ASN A 80 -13.61 -1.69 20.50
C ASN A 80 -13.86 -0.20 20.21
N MET A 81 -12.81 0.55 19.84
CA MET A 81 -12.91 1.94 19.38
C MET A 81 -13.31 2.05 17.90
N GLY A 82 -13.27 0.96 17.12
CA GLY A 82 -13.51 0.95 15.68
C GLY A 82 -12.43 1.72 14.89
N ILE A 83 -11.18 1.64 15.35
CA ILE A 83 -10.00 2.25 14.70
C ILE A 83 -8.90 1.21 14.49
N ARG A 84 -7.79 1.62 13.89
CA ARG A 84 -6.68 0.74 13.53
C ARG A 84 -5.70 0.55 14.69
N GLY A 85 -5.08 -0.64 14.78
CA GLY A 85 -4.05 -0.98 15.75
C GLY A 85 -2.64 -1.05 15.11
N ILE A 86 -1.64 -0.53 15.81
CA ILE A 86 -0.22 -0.75 15.49
C ILE A 86 0.38 -1.54 16.66
N PHE A 87 0.76 -2.79 16.39
CA PHE A 87 1.34 -3.66 17.39
C PHE A 87 2.86 -3.47 17.46
N PHE A 88 3.36 -3.07 18.64
CA PHE A 88 4.80 -2.95 18.88
C PHE A 88 5.36 -4.30 19.31
N GLY A 89 5.70 -5.15 18.34
CA GLY A 89 6.16 -6.51 18.53
C GLY A 89 6.07 -7.30 17.22
N GLU A 90 6.24 -8.62 17.32
CA GLU A 90 6.21 -9.54 16.18
C GLU A 90 5.00 -10.52 16.21
N GLU A 91 4.08 -10.35 17.15
CA GLU A 91 2.90 -11.22 17.24
C GLU A 91 1.86 -10.91 16.17
N GLU A 92 1.25 -11.97 15.65
CA GLU A 92 0.08 -11.91 14.75
C GLU A 92 -1.18 -12.06 15.59
N GLY A 93 -1.93 -10.97 15.76
CA GLY A 93 -3.26 -10.99 16.38
C GLY A 93 -4.32 -11.35 15.35
N GLU A 94 -4.61 -12.65 15.17
CA GLU A 94 -5.61 -13.11 14.21
C GLU A 94 -6.98 -12.48 14.50
N GLY A 95 -7.59 -11.84 13.49
CA GLY A 95 -8.90 -11.19 13.58
C GLY A 95 -8.91 -9.78 14.18
N LEU A 96 -7.80 -9.27 14.71
CA LEU A 96 -7.71 -7.91 15.26
C LEU A 96 -7.37 -6.86 14.16
N PRO A 97 -7.74 -5.59 14.32
CA PRO A 97 -7.54 -4.53 13.31
C PRO A 97 -6.09 -4.03 13.24
N ILE A 98 -5.12 -4.95 13.25
CA ILE A 98 -3.70 -4.64 13.20
C ILE A 98 -3.28 -4.29 11.77
N VAL A 99 -2.77 -3.08 11.57
CA VAL A 99 -2.29 -2.60 10.27
C VAL A 99 -0.77 -2.59 10.14
N LEU A 100 -0.07 -2.72 11.26
CA LEU A 100 1.40 -2.85 11.31
C LEU A 100 1.81 -3.58 12.58
N SER A 101 2.66 -4.61 12.44
CA SER A 101 3.37 -5.26 13.56
C SER A 101 4.87 -5.05 13.37
N THR A 102 5.54 -4.45 14.34
CA THR A 102 6.98 -4.19 14.26
C THR A 102 7.57 -3.79 15.61
N GLY A 103 8.78 -4.24 15.92
CA GLY A 103 9.58 -3.77 17.06
C GLY A 103 10.37 -2.48 16.78
N SER A 104 10.13 -1.77 15.65
CA SER A 104 10.89 -0.59 15.26
C SER A 104 10.03 0.68 15.24
N TRP A 105 10.34 1.63 16.14
CA TRP A 105 9.74 2.95 16.13
C TRP A 105 9.96 3.70 14.80
N GLY A 106 11.12 3.49 14.15
CA GLY A 106 11.38 4.09 12.83
C GLY A 106 10.39 3.64 11.76
N LYS A 107 9.99 2.36 11.78
CA LYS A 107 8.95 1.82 10.89
C LYS A 107 7.58 2.40 11.22
N ILE A 108 7.23 2.52 12.51
CA ILE A 108 5.97 3.15 12.93
C ILE A 108 5.90 4.61 12.47
N VAL A 109 6.95 5.38 12.68
CA VAL A 109 7.02 6.79 12.23
C VAL A 109 6.90 6.88 10.71
N SER A 110 7.56 6.00 9.97
CA SER A 110 7.44 5.96 8.51
C SER A 110 6.02 5.65 8.08
N PHE A 111 5.38 4.65 8.68
CA PHE A 111 3.99 4.27 8.43
C PHE A 111 3.01 5.43 8.71
N LEU A 112 3.12 6.07 9.87
CA LEU A 112 2.24 7.19 10.26
C LEU A 112 2.43 8.43 9.37
N LYS A 113 3.66 8.70 8.91
CA LYS A 113 3.95 9.81 7.98
C LYS A 113 3.43 9.55 6.57
N GLN A 114 3.46 8.28 6.12
CA GLN A 114 3.08 7.88 4.76
C GLN A 114 1.58 7.54 4.65
N GLY A 115 0.91 7.22 5.76
CA GLY A 115 -0.43 6.66 5.81
C GLY A 115 -0.47 5.20 5.34
N SER A 116 -1.64 4.58 5.39
CA SER A 116 -1.85 3.26 4.77
C SER A 116 -1.90 3.44 3.26
N ARG A 117 -0.91 2.90 2.55
CA ARG A 117 -0.86 2.92 1.09
C ARG A 117 -1.16 1.53 0.54
N GLN A 118 -2.23 0.95 1.07
CA GLN A 118 -2.72 -0.38 0.73
C GLN A 118 -4.11 -0.29 0.11
N ALA A 119 -4.40 -1.20 -0.81
CA ALA A 119 -5.73 -1.36 -1.38
C ALA A 119 -6.00 -2.82 -1.70
N ILE A 120 -7.26 -3.22 -1.59
CA ILE A 120 -7.75 -4.53 -2.04
C ILE A 120 -8.95 -4.29 -2.93
N ARG A 121 -8.89 -4.81 -4.16
CA ARG A 121 -9.98 -4.74 -5.14
C ARG A 121 -10.39 -6.12 -5.60
N VAL A 122 -11.70 -6.29 -5.71
CA VAL A 122 -12.32 -7.47 -6.33
C VAL A 122 -13.26 -7.00 -7.42
N ARG A 123 -13.17 -7.60 -8.59
CA ARG A 123 -14.10 -7.39 -9.70
C ARG A 123 -14.53 -8.75 -10.23
N THR A 124 -15.83 -8.96 -10.32
CA THR A 124 -16.40 -10.17 -10.89
C THR A 124 -17.36 -9.79 -12.00
N THR A 125 -17.18 -10.40 -13.17
CA THR A 125 -18.05 -10.32 -14.32
C THR A 125 -18.57 -11.70 -14.69
N ALA A 126 -19.25 -11.84 -15.82
CA ALA A 126 -19.59 -13.16 -16.36
C ALA A 126 -18.37 -13.90 -16.91
N GLU A 127 -17.30 -13.21 -17.24
CA GLU A 127 -16.10 -13.68 -17.94
C GLU A 127 -14.92 -13.90 -16.98
N THR A 128 -14.78 -13.04 -15.97
CA THR A 128 -13.63 -13.03 -15.06
C THR A 128 -14.02 -12.83 -13.60
N ALA A 129 -13.20 -13.36 -12.70
CA ALA A 129 -13.16 -13.00 -11.28
C ALA A 129 -11.72 -12.61 -10.92
N VAL A 130 -11.49 -11.32 -10.68
CA VAL A 130 -10.17 -10.74 -10.40
C VAL A 130 -10.11 -10.23 -8.98
N ARG A 131 -9.08 -10.62 -8.23
CA ARG A 131 -8.74 -10.05 -6.92
C ARG A 131 -7.32 -9.54 -6.94
N VAL A 132 -7.13 -8.29 -6.55
CA VAL A 132 -5.81 -7.65 -6.37
C VAL A 132 -5.71 -7.10 -4.96
N ALA A 133 -4.60 -7.39 -4.28
CA ALA A 133 -4.20 -6.76 -3.02
C ALA A 133 -2.81 -6.15 -3.22
N LEU A 134 -2.67 -4.87 -2.88
CA LEU A 134 -1.48 -4.06 -3.15
C LEU A 134 -1.06 -3.30 -1.90
N ASP A 135 0.24 -3.31 -1.59
CA ASP A 135 0.89 -2.39 -0.66
C ASP A 135 2.03 -1.64 -1.37
N LEU A 136 1.90 -0.33 -1.53
CA LEU A 136 2.93 0.53 -2.13
C LEU A 136 4.14 0.78 -1.21
N ASN A 137 4.04 0.43 0.06
CA ASN A 137 5.12 0.46 1.03
C ASN A 137 5.76 -0.92 1.24
N GLY A 138 5.49 -1.86 0.35
CA GLY A 138 5.97 -3.23 0.38
C GLY A 138 7.48 -3.37 0.20
N THR A 139 7.92 -4.61 0.14
CA THR A 139 9.33 -5.01 0.01
C THR A 139 9.60 -5.84 -1.24
N GLY A 140 8.63 -5.94 -2.16
CA GLY A 140 8.70 -6.73 -3.37
C GLY A 140 8.32 -8.19 -3.15
N GLN A 141 7.37 -8.45 -2.25
CA GLN A 141 6.81 -9.76 -1.98
C GLN A 141 5.44 -9.90 -2.63
N GLY A 142 5.07 -11.12 -2.99
CA GLY A 142 3.72 -11.37 -3.49
C GLY A 142 3.61 -12.64 -4.31
N GLU A 143 2.40 -12.87 -4.79
CA GLU A 143 2.04 -14.03 -5.61
C GLU A 143 1.12 -13.59 -6.74
N VAL A 144 1.43 -14.01 -7.96
CA VAL A 144 0.62 -13.71 -9.15
C VAL A 144 0.13 -15.01 -9.77
N LYS A 145 -1.18 -15.10 -9.97
CA LYS A 145 -1.86 -16.26 -10.56
C LYS A 145 -2.98 -15.79 -11.48
N THR A 146 -2.67 -15.59 -12.76
CA THR A 146 -3.66 -15.22 -13.79
C THR A 146 -4.10 -16.42 -14.64
N GLY A 147 -3.31 -17.48 -14.64
CA GLY A 147 -3.50 -18.64 -15.52
C GLY A 147 -2.79 -18.50 -16.87
N ILE A 148 -2.09 -17.39 -17.12
CA ILE A 148 -1.26 -17.13 -18.31
C ILE A 148 0.19 -16.99 -17.83
N ALA A 149 1.00 -18.00 -18.06
CA ALA A 149 2.31 -18.13 -17.41
C ALA A 149 3.27 -16.97 -17.74
N PHE A 150 3.30 -16.52 -18.99
CA PHE A 150 4.14 -15.39 -19.37
C PHE A 150 3.63 -14.08 -18.76
N PHE A 151 2.32 -13.91 -18.65
CA PHE A 151 1.74 -12.72 -18.03
C PHE A 151 2.02 -12.68 -16.51
N ASP A 152 1.94 -13.84 -15.84
CA ASP A 152 2.35 -13.97 -14.43
C ASP A 152 3.79 -13.52 -14.25
N HIS A 153 4.71 -13.99 -15.11
CA HIS A 153 6.12 -13.59 -15.09
C HIS A 153 6.30 -12.08 -15.33
N MET A 154 5.50 -11.46 -16.20
CA MET A 154 5.56 -10.00 -16.43
C MET A 154 5.07 -9.20 -15.20
N LEU A 155 4.01 -9.65 -14.55
CA LEU A 155 3.50 -9.00 -13.34
C LEU A 155 4.45 -9.19 -12.14
N GLU A 156 5.18 -10.31 -12.07
CA GLU A 156 6.26 -10.50 -11.09
C GLU A 156 7.39 -9.47 -11.24
N GLN A 157 7.64 -8.94 -12.46
CA GLN A 157 8.56 -7.81 -12.63
C GLN A 157 8.07 -6.57 -11.89
N VAL A 158 6.74 -6.33 -11.88
CA VAL A 158 6.13 -5.21 -11.14
C VAL A 158 6.34 -5.39 -9.64
N VAL A 159 6.12 -6.60 -9.11
CA VAL A 159 6.38 -6.93 -7.69
C VAL A 159 7.83 -6.60 -7.33
N ARG A 160 8.78 -7.25 -8.00
CA ARG A 160 10.20 -7.22 -7.62
C ARG A 160 10.87 -5.89 -7.89
N HIS A 161 10.69 -5.32 -9.07
CA HIS A 161 11.35 -4.07 -9.46
C HIS A 161 10.60 -2.82 -9.00
N GLY A 162 9.30 -2.93 -8.77
CA GLY A 162 8.47 -1.91 -8.13
C GLY A 162 8.68 -1.81 -6.63
N GLU A 163 9.21 -2.87 -6.00
CA GLU A 163 9.30 -3.01 -4.52
C GLU A 163 7.96 -2.77 -3.85
N VAL A 164 6.88 -3.26 -4.48
CA VAL A 164 5.53 -3.27 -3.94
C VAL A 164 5.16 -4.69 -3.51
N ASP A 165 4.38 -4.84 -2.45
CA ASP A 165 3.80 -6.15 -2.15
C ASP A 165 2.49 -6.26 -2.91
N LEU A 166 2.37 -7.35 -3.71
CA LEU A 166 1.28 -7.49 -4.67
C LEU A 166 0.82 -8.95 -4.76
N VAL A 167 -0.45 -9.16 -4.47
CA VAL A 167 -1.11 -10.46 -4.68
C VAL A 167 -2.19 -10.32 -5.74
N ILE A 168 -2.09 -11.11 -6.80
CA ILE A 168 -3.07 -11.16 -7.89
C ILE A 168 -3.59 -12.59 -8.02
N SER A 169 -4.91 -12.74 -7.99
CA SER A 169 -5.60 -14.00 -8.26
C SER A 169 -6.71 -13.76 -9.26
N VAL A 170 -6.65 -14.47 -10.38
CA VAL A 170 -7.61 -14.33 -11.47
C VAL A 170 -8.17 -15.70 -11.84
N LYS A 171 -9.47 -15.75 -12.09
CA LYS A 171 -10.15 -16.84 -12.74
C LYS A 171 -10.88 -16.26 -13.94
N GLY A 172 -10.35 -16.46 -15.14
CA GLY A 172 -10.92 -16.00 -16.39
C GLY A 172 -11.40 -17.14 -17.28
N ASP A 173 -12.06 -16.76 -18.36
CA ASP A 173 -12.62 -17.65 -19.39
C ASP A 173 -11.58 -17.98 -20.48
N LEU A 174 -10.39 -18.43 -20.07
CA LEU A 174 -9.25 -18.75 -20.96
C LEU A 174 -9.57 -19.76 -22.08
N GLN A 175 -10.69 -20.46 -21.98
CA GLN A 175 -11.19 -21.32 -23.06
C GLN A 175 -11.73 -20.50 -24.23
N VAL A 176 -12.02 -19.19 -24.05
CA VAL A 176 -12.39 -18.25 -25.11
C VAL A 176 -11.12 -17.65 -25.70
N ASP A 177 -10.44 -16.81 -24.93
CA ASP A 177 -9.11 -16.29 -25.20
C ASP A 177 -8.49 -15.64 -23.92
N GLU A 178 -7.36 -14.96 -24.05
CA GLU A 178 -6.63 -14.30 -22.95
C GLU A 178 -7.13 -12.88 -22.70
N HIS A 179 -7.89 -12.30 -23.60
CA HIS A 179 -8.23 -10.88 -23.65
C HIS A 179 -8.88 -10.39 -22.35
N HIS A 180 -10.02 -11.00 -21.97
CA HIS A 180 -10.77 -10.59 -20.78
C HIS A 180 -9.93 -10.72 -19.51
N THR A 181 -9.13 -11.77 -19.39
CA THR A 181 -8.23 -12.02 -18.25
C THR A 181 -7.19 -10.90 -18.12
N ILE A 182 -6.54 -10.51 -19.21
CA ILE A 182 -5.48 -9.50 -19.21
C ILE A 182 -6.08 -8.09 -18.98
N GLU A 183 -7.15 -7.75 -19.69
CA GLU A 183 -7.81 -6.45 -19.58
C GLU A 183 -8.34 -6.19 -18.17
N ASP A 184 -9.13 -7.13 -17.62
CA ASP A 184 -9.73 -6.98 -16.30
C ASP A 184 -8.67 -6.96 -15.19
N THR A 185 -7.61 -7.75 -15.32
CA THR A 185 -6.45 -7.68 -14.40
C THR A 185 -5.83 -6.29 -14.43
N ALA A 186 -5.59 -5.73 -15.60
CA ALA A 186 -4.99 -4.40 -15.75
C ALA A 186 -5.87 -3.29 -15.16
N ILE A 187 -7.17 -3.32 -15.41
CA ILE A 187 -8.14 -2.35 -14.86
C ILE A 187 -8.13 -2.41 -13.33
N VAL A 188 -8.26 -3.61 -12.76
CA VAL A 188 -8.33 -3.80 -11.30
C VAL A 188 -7.01 -3.42 -10.63
N LEU A 189 -5.87 -3.78 -11.22
CA LEU A 189 -4.54 -3.39 -10.75
C LEU A 189 -4.39 -1.85 -10.78
N GLY A 190 -4.77 -1.20 -11.88
CA GLY A 190 -4.75 0.26 -11.98
C GLY A 190 -5.63 0.95 -10.94
N GLN A 191 -6.83 0.43 -10.71
CA GLN A 191 -7.74 0.94 -9.67
C GLN A 191 -7.14 0.76 -8.25
N CYS A 192 -6.52 -0.40 -7.98
CA CYS A 192 -5.78 -0.62 -6.73
C CYS A 192 -4.67 0.41 -6.53
N PHE A 193 -3.87 0.69 -7.57
CA PHE A 193 -2.85 1.74 -7.53
C PHE A 193 -3.44 3.11 -7.23
N SER A 194 -4.52 3.49 -7.90
CA SER A 194 -5.20 4.77 -7.68
C SER A 194 -5.71 4.91 -6.24
N GLU A 195 -6.29 3.85 -5.70
CA GLU A 195 -6.81 3.82 -4.32
C GLU A 195 -5.68 3.87 -3.28
N ALA A 196 -4.64 3.05 -3.44
CA ALA A 196 -3.48 3.02 -2.55
C ALA A 196 -2.69 4.35 -2.56
N LEU A 197 -2.68 5.10 -3.66
CA LEU A 197 -2.09 6.43 -3.75
C LEU A 197 -2.88 7.49 -2.98
N GLY A 198 -4.17 7.29 -2.79
CA GLY A 198 -5.05 8.21 -2.08
C GLY A 198 -4.97 9.63 -2.60
N GLY A 199 -4.77 10.59 -1.72
CA GLY A 199 -4.68 12.02 -2.04
C GLY A 199 -3.39 12.46 -2.75
N LYS A 200 -2.49 11.54 -3.05
CA LYS A 200 -1.23 11.77 -3.80
C LYS A 200 -0.32 12.84 -3.19
N LYS A 201 -0.44 13.09 -1.89
CA LYS A 201 0.42 14.06 -1.18
C LYS A 201 1.83 13.49 -1.02
N GLY A 202 2.85 14.29 -1.33
CA GLY A 202 4.26 13.94 -1.10
C GLY A 202 4.80 12.82 -1.98
N ILE A 203 4.13 12.43 -3.06
CA ILE A 203 4.69 11.46 -4.01
C ILE A 203 5.66 12.12 -5.00
N GLY A 204 6.61 11.35 -5.56
CA GLY A 204 7.53 11.81 -6.59
C GLY A 204 6.85 12.10 -7.94
N ARG A 205 5.65 11.55 -8.17
CA ARG A 205 4.78 11.71 -9.33
C ARG A 205 5.32 11.17 -10.64
N TYR A 206 6.62 11.26 -10.92
CA TYR A 206 7.25 10.94 -12.20
C TYR A 206 8.25 9.79 -12.10
N GLY A 207 8.50 9.09 -13.23
CA GLY A 207 9.51 8.05 -13.35
C GLY A 207 9.91 7.76 -14.80
N PHE A 208 11.00 6.98 -15.03
CA PHE A 208 11.63 6.75 -16.36
C PHE A 208 12.40 5.40 -16.50
N ALA A 209 13.38 5.22 -17.34
CA ALA A 209 13.82 4.16 -18.27
C ALA A 209 14.98 3.22 -17.87
N LEU A 210 15.14 2.04 -18.55
CA LEU A 210 16.30 1.12 -18.41
C LEU A 210 16.59 0.24 -19.65
N PRO A 211 17.82 -0.36 -19.78
CA PRO A 211 18.18 -1.39 -20.74
C PRO A 211 17.94 -2.81 -20.21
N MET A 212 17.79 -3.78 -21.12
CA MET A 212 17.82 -5.21 -20.85
C MET A 212 18.47 -5.93 -22.03
N ASP A 213 19.72 -6.40 -21.84
CA ASP A 213 20.57 -6.97 -22.90
C ASP A 213 20.56 -6.10 -24.18
N GLU A 214 20.16 -6.63 -25.33
CA GLU A 214 20.02 -5.90 -26.59
C GLU A 214 18.74 -5.04 -26.65
N ALA A 215 17.78 -5.25 -25.73
CA ALA A 215 16.57 -4.48 -25.65
C ALA A 215 16.73 -3.26 -24.74
N ARG A 216 16.01 -2.21 -25.07
CA ARG A 216 15.85 -1.05 -24.21
C ARG A 216 14.39 -0.65 -24.13
N ALA A 217 13.94 -0.20 -22.97
CA ALA A 217 12.63 0.40 -22.81
C ALA A 217 12.72 1.73 -22.08
N GLU A 218 11.90 2.67 -22.49
CA GLU A 218 11.67 3.96 -21.88
C GLU A 218 10.20 4.04 -21.49
N VAL A 219 9.93 4.25 -20.22
CA VAL A 219 8.58 4.42 -19.70
C VAL A 219 8.53 5.72 -18.91
N LEU A 220 7.83 6.71 -19.45
CA LEU A 220 7.56 7.96 -18.78
C LEU A 220 6.19 7.86 -18.12
N LEU A 221 6.12 8.15 -16.82
CA LEU A 221 4.91 8.02 -16.02
C LEU A 221 4.57 9.36 -15.37
N ASP A 222 3.30 9.75 -15.44
CA ASP A 222 2.73 10.85 -14.67
C ASP A 222 1.42 10.41 -13.98
N LEU A 223 1.42 10.39 -12.65
CA LEU A 223 0.27 10.08 -11.80
C LEU A 223 -0.70 11.28 -11.65
N GLY A 224 -0.85 12.05 -12.72
CA GLY A 224 -1.56 13.34 -12.76
C GLY A 224 -3.08 13.30 -12.68
N GLY A 225 -3.72 12.12 -12.60
CA GLY A 225 -5.18 11.97 -12.48
C GLY A 225 -5.93 11.85 -13.81
N ARG A 226 -5.25 11.91 -14.94
CA ARG A 226 -5.84 11.76 -16.28
C ARG A 226 -5.25 10.56 -16.98
N SER A 227 -6.08 9.82 -17.73
CA SER A 227 -5.68 8.62 -18.44
C SER A 227 -5.17 8.93 -19.85
N TRP A 228 -3.96 8.48 -20.18
CA TRP A 228 -3.39 8.54 -21.53
C TRP A 228 -2.32 7.47 -21.72
N LEU A 229 -2.27 6.85 -22.89
CA LEU A 229 -1.17 5.99 -23.31
C LEU A 229 -0.62 6.46 -24.66
N GLU A 230 0.68 6.82 -24.69
CA GLU A 230 1.47 6.94 -25.92
C GLU A 230 2.29 5.69 -26.08
N TRP A 231 2.19 5.04 -27.25
CA TRP A 231 2.83 3.75 -27.47
C TRP A 231 3.71 3.73 -28.70
N ASN A 232 4.99 3.45 -28.51
CA ASN A 232 6.00 3.31 -29.57
C ASN A 232 6.85 2.06 -29.35
N ALA A 233 6.22 0.89 -29.46
CA ALA A 233 6.90 -0.39 -29.47
C ALA A 233 6.21 -1.32 -30.46
N ALA A 234 6.99 -2.17 -31.13
CA ALA A 234 6.50 -3.17 -32.06
C ALA A 234 7.13 -4.52 -31.73
N PHE A 235 6.37 -5.58 -31.98
CA PHE A 235 6.77 -6.95 -31.71
C PHE A 235 6.86 -7.73 -33.03
N SER A 236 7.92 -8.54 -33.17
CA SER A 236 8.14 -9.36 -34.36
C SER A 236 7.46 -10.73 -34.30
N ARG A 237 6.93 -11.10 -33.14
CA ARG A 237 6.22 -12.37 -32.90
C ARG A 237 4.81 -12.09 -32.41
N GLU A 238 3.85 -12.89 -32.84
CA GLU A 238 2.45 -12.80 -32.37
C GLU A 238 2.30 -13.28 -30.91
N TYR A 239 3.09 -14.26 -30.51
CA TYR A 239 3.05 -14.86 -29.17
C TYR A 239 4.43 -14.96 -28.54
N VAL A 240 4.49 -14.84 -27.21
CA VAL A 240 5.58 -15.26 -26.33
C VAL A 240 5.01 -16.22 -25.30
N GLY A 241 5.35 -17.52 -25.40
CA GLY A 241 4.67 -18.53 -24.61
C GLY A 241 3.19 -18.58 -24.96
N ASP A 242 2.35 -18.43 -23.95
CA ASP A 242 0.88 -18.40 -23.99
C ASP A 242 0.31 -16.97 -24.04
N PHE A 243 1.16 -15.96 -24.26
CA PHE A 243 0.78 -14.54 -24.19
C PHE A 243 0.79 -13.90 -25.58
N PRO A 244 -0.36 -13.36 -26.08
CA PRO A 244 -0.42 -12.57 -27.30
C PRO A 244 0.32 -11.26 -27.12
N THR A 245 1.27 -10.93 -27.97
CA THR A 245 2.13 -9.74 -27.79
C THR A 245 1.37 -8.41 -27.93
N GLU A 246 0.28 -8.39 -28.71
CA GLU A 246 -0.61 -7.24 -28.84
C GLU A 246 -1.25 -6.84 -27.51
N MET A 247 -1.48 -7.81 -26.62
CA MET A 247 -2.04 -7.60 -25.30
C MET A 247 -1.12 -6.80 -24.37
N THR A 248 0.17 -6.68 -24.70
CA THR A 248 1.08 -5.78 -23.96
C THR A 248 0.59 -4.33 -24.00
N LYS A 249 0.28 -3.81 -25.19
CA LYS A 249 -0.26 -2.46 -25.34
C LYS A 249 -1.62 -2.32 -24.66
N HIS A 250 -2.48 -3.32 -24.82
CA HIS A 250 -3.81 -3.33 -24.22
C HIS A 250 -3.75 -3.32 -22.69
N PHE A 251 -2.88 -4.12 -22.08
CA PHE A 251 -2.63 -4.10 -20.64
C PHE A 251 -2.30 -2.68 -20.13
N PHE A 252 -1.33 -1.98 -20.75
CA PHE A 252 -0.97 -0.64 -20.32
C PHE A 252 -2.06 0.40 -20.55
N ALA A 253 -2.86 0.26 -21.61
CA ALA A 253 -4.02 1.13 -21.85
C ALA A 253 -5.06 0.97 -20.72
N SER A 254 -5.40 -0.26 -20.38
CA SER A 254 -6.37 -0.60 -19.34
C SER A 254 -5.85 -0.22 -17.94
N PHE A 255 -4.57 -0.42 -17.69
CA PHE A 255 -3.92 0.07 -16.46
C PHE A 255 -4.04 1.60 -16.33
N CYS A 256 -3.74 2.36 -17.40
CA CYS A 256 -3.85 3.83 -17.40
C CYS A 256 -5.27 4.29 -17.06
N GLN A 257 -6.29 3.60 -17.56
CA GLN A 257 -7.69 3.90 -17.24
C GLN A 257 -7.98 3.68 -15.75
N GLY A 258 -7.57 2.55 -15.21
CA GLY A 258 -7.77 2.21 -13.79
C GLY A 258 -6.99 3.13 -12.84
N ALA A 259 -5.72 3.36 -13.13
CA ALA A 259 -4.81 4.16 -12.31
C ALA A 259 -4.97 5.68 -12.49
N LYS A 260 -5.68 6.13 -13.53
CA LYS A 260 -5.78 7.54 -13.93
C LYS A 260 -4.41 8.19 -14.07
N CYS A 261 -3.56 7.60 -14.91
CA CYS A 261 -2.19 8.06 -15.15
C CYS A 261 -1.90 8.21 -16.64
N ASN A 262 -0.86 8.98 -16.96
CA ASN A 262 -0.29 9.05 -18.30
C ASN A 262 0.93 8.14 -18.37
N LEU A 263 1.03 7.32 -19.42
CA LEU A 263 2.20 6.56 -19.77
C LEU A 263 2.64 6.89 -21.20
N HIS A 264 3.92 7.12 -21.39
CA HIS A 264 4.56 7.09 -22.69
C HIS A 264 5.56 5.93 -22.69
N VAL A 265 5.37 4.99 -23.59
CA VAL A 265 6.18 3.78 -23.70
C VAL A 265 6.88 3.77 -25.05
N ALA A 266 8.21 3.68 -25.05
CA ALA A 266 9.01 3.43 -26.23
C ALA A 266 9.97 2.25 -25.96
N ALA A 267 10.02 1.26 -26.85
CA ALA A 267 10.91 0.13 -26.70
C ALA A 267 11.44 -0.38 -28.04
N LYS A 268 12.68 -0.90 -28.02
CA LYS A 268 13.34 -1.52 -29.16
C LYS A 268 14.18 -2.70 -28.67
N GLY A 269 14.29 -3.74 -29.49
CA GLY A 269 15.12 -4.92 -29.27
C GLY A 269 14.85 -5.95 -30.36
N GLU A 270 15.67 -6.98 -30.43
CA GLU A 270 15.55 -8.05 -31.42
C GLU A 270 14.66 -9.19 -30.91
N ASN A 271 14.77 -9.50 -29.60
CA ASN A 271 14.00 -10.55 -28.96
C ASN A 271 12.71 -9.98 -28.34
N THR A 272 11.55 -10.39 -28.87
CA THR A 272 10.24 -9.93 -28.40
C THR A 272 10.02 -10.17 -26.89
N HIS A 273 10.50 -11.30 -26.32
CA HIS A 273 10.45 -11.57 -24.88
C HIS A 273 11.22 -10.49 -24.11
N HIS A 274 12.48 -10.22 -24.50
CA HIS A 274 13.31 -9.19 -23.86
C HIS A 274 12.71 -7.78 -23.97
N VAL A 275 12.10 -7.46 -25.10
CA VAL A 275 11.41 -6.16 -25.30
C VAL A 275 10.23 -6.02 -24.33
N ILE A 276 9.36 -7.02 -24.22
CA ILE A 276 8.22 -6.98 -23.31
C ILE A 276 8.70 -6.92 -21.86
N GLU A 277 9.64 -7.78 -21.48
CA GLU A 277 10.19 -7.78 -20.12
C GLU A 277 10.88 -6.45 -19.77
N ALA A 278 11.61 -5.84 -20.71
CA ALA A 278 12.21 -4.52 -20.52
C ALA A 278 11.13 -3.45 -20.27
N ILE A 279 10.00 -3.49 -20.99
CA ILE A 279 8.87 -2.58 -20.76
C ILE A 279 8.32 -2.75 -19.34
N PHE A 280 8.04 -3.98 -18.89
CA PHE A 280 7.51 -4.22 -17.54
C PHE A 280 8.50 -3.83 -16.44
N LYS A 281 9.80 -4.10 -16.61
CA LYS A 281 10.84 -3.65 -15.68
C LYS A 281 10.95 -2.11 -15.63
N ALA A 282 10.94 -1.44 -16.79
CA ALA A 282 10.97 0.02 -16.86
C ALA A 282 9.74 0.63 -16.20
N PHE A 283 8.56 0.06 -16.45
CA PHE A 283 7.31 0.45 -15.81
C PHE A 283 7.36 0.29 -14.28
N ALA A 284 7.82 -0.87 -13.80
CA ALA A 284 7.96 -1.14 -12.37
C ALA A 284 8.90 -0.14 -11.68
N ARG A 285 10.05 0.16 -12.30
CA ARG A 285 11.00 1.15 -11.79
C ARG A 285 10.45 2.57 -11.83
N SER A 286 9.70 2.91 -12.88
CA SER A 286 9.01 4.20 -12.99
C SER A 286 7.94 4.36 -11.92
N LEU A 287 7.15 3.32 -11.66
CA LEU A 287 6.19 3.28 -10.56
C LEU A 287 6.88 3.50 -9.20
N ARG A 288 7.94 2.74 -8.91
CA ARG A 288 8.69 2.88 -7.66
C ARG A 288 9.17 4.31 -7.43
N MET A 289 9.69 4.97 -8.47
CA MET A 289 10.14 6.36 -8.40
C MET A 289 8.95 7.31 -8.18
N ALA A 290 7.88 7.13 -8.96
CA ALA A 290 6.71 7.99 -8.93
C ALA A 290 5.93 7.91 -7.61
N VAL A 291 5.88 6.73 -6.99
CA VAL A 291 5.17 6.52 -5.71
C VAL A 291 6.01 6.84 -4.48
N ARG A 292 7.32 7.09 -4.65
CA ARG A 292 8.21 7.41 -3.54
C ARG A 292 7.72 8.65 -2.81
N GLN A 293 7.72 8.58 -1.48
CA GLN A 293 7.37 9.71 -0.64
C GLN A 293 8.54 10.70 -0.54
N GLU A 294 8.24 11.99 -0.77
CA GLU A 294 9.18 13.08 -0.63
C GLU A 294 8.94 13.87 0.67
N ALA A 295 10.01 14.40 1.26
CA ALA A 295 9.91 15.20 2.47
C ALA A 295 9.08 16.46 2.21
N GLY A 296 8.12 16.76 3.12
CA GLY A 296 7.31 17.99 3.05
C GLY A 296 5.83 17.80 2.70
N GLY A 297 5.40 16.59 2.27
CA GLY A 297 3.97 16.25 2.11
C GLY A 297 3.16 17.17 1.19
N ARG A 298 3.80 17.87 0.26
CA ARG A 298 3.14 18.78 -0.70
C ARG A 298 2.49 17.98 -1.83
N ILE A 299 1.34 18.46 -2.32
CA ILE A 299 0.77 17.96 -3.58
C ILE A 299 1.64 18.52 -4.72
N PRO A 300 2.27 17.66 -5.57
CA PRO A 300 3.13 18.11 -6.66
C PRO A 300 2.31 18.63 -7.86
N SER A 301 1.50 19.65 -7.60
CA SER A 301 0.64 20.30 -8.58
C SER A 301 0.42 21.75 -8.24
N THR A 302 0.61 22.64 -9.22
CA THR A 302 0.32 24.08 -9.08
C THR A 302 -1.17 24.38 -8.84
N LYS A 303 -2.04 23.42 -9.17
CA LYS A 303 -3.50 23.50 -8.94
C LYS A 303 -3.91 23.10 -7.52
N GLY A 304 -2.96 22.60 -6.69
CA GLY A 304 -3.23 22.09 -5.36
C GLY A 304 -4.02 20.77 -5.31
N ARG A 305 -4.27 20.13 -6.47
CA ARG A 305 -4.96 18.85 -6.62
C ARG A 305 -4.47 18.08 -7.86
N MET A 306 -4.72 16.78 -7.91
CA MET A 306 -4.39 15.87 -9.02
C MET A 306 -5.58 14.91 -9.27
N ASP A 307 -6.63 15.46 -9.81
CA ASP A 307 -7.88 14.80 -10.21
C ASP A 307 -8.32 15.25 -11.61
#